data_6c2fb970aec084f00062ca2a630b19fc
#
_entry.id   6c2fb970aec084f00062ca2a630b19fc
#
_cell.length_a   1.000
_cell.length_b   1.000
_cell.length_c   1.000
_cell.angle_alpha   90.00
_cell.angle_beta   90.00
_cell.angle_gamma   90.00
#
_symmetry.space_group_name_H-M   'P 1'
#
loop_
_entity.id
_entity.type
_entity.pdbx_description
1 polymer ?
#
loop_
_entity_poly.entity_id
_entity_poly.type
_entity_poly.pdbx_seq_one_letter_code
_entity_poly.pdbx_strand_id
1 'polypeptide(L)'
;MRSTTTGVYNTAVGRDSLYANTTGNNNVAVGQAALYTATTSVYGSVAVGSYALKLNTTGTGNNALGYEALEANTTGSNNTAIGYQALTVNTTGDNNTALGHAALYANTTGTQNTALGRQALDANTTASSNSAVGFQALTANTTGNSNVAMGVRALAANVDTNNSTAVGFDALRYNTGADNTAVGSIALDANTTGADNTAVGKGALTANTTGGYNVGLGKNALVSNTTGNQNTAIGYLALEMNSAGHSNVAVGAQALEANTADNNVAIGQKAMEANTTGTKNVAVGYNAGLSITTGSFNFAGGAEALDKLTTGQQNVAIGQASLTEVVTGNYNTAVGSNTLVNNTAHD
;
A
#
# COMPACT_ATOMS: atom_id res chain seq x y z
N MET A 1 10.92 5.63 46.44
CA MET A 1 9.75 4.95 47.07
C MET A 1 9.42 5.62 48.41
N ARG A 2 8.35 6.38 48.50
CA ARG A 2 7.89 6.99 49.76
C ARG A 2 6.67 6.30 50.38
N SER A 3 5.87 5.59 49.60
CA SER A 3 4.56 5.07 50.00
C SER A 3 4.43 3.55 49.94
N THR A 4 5.50 2.81 49.63
CA THR A 4 5.45 1.34 49.53
C THR A 4 5.09 0.70 50.86
N THR A 5 4.00 -0.08 50.88
CA THR A 5 3.55 -0.79 52.10
C THR A 5 3.79 -2.30 52.03
N THR A 6 3.35 -2.95 50.94
CA THR A 6 3.48 -4.41 50.76
C THR A 6 4.09 -4.81 49.40
N GLY A 7 4.42 -3.83 48.55
CA GLY A 7 5.04 -4.09 47.23
C GLY A 7 6.45 -4.67 47.38
N VAL A 8 6.74 -5.75 46.61
CA VAL A 8 8.02 -6.47 46.66
C VAL A 8 8.73 -6.49 45.30
N TYR A 9 10.04 -6.72 45.32
CA TYR A 9 10.88 -6.86 44.13
C TYR A 9 10.88 -5.63 43.19
N ASN A 10 10.79 -4.42 43.77
CA ASN A 10 10.83 -3.17 43.01
C ASN A 10 12.22 -2.54 43.05
N THR A 11 12.67 -1.99 41.94
CA THR A 11 13.90 -1.18 41.84
C THR A 11 13.53 0.27 41.52
N ALA A 12 14.00 1.22 42.34
CA ALA A 12 13.75 2.65 42.14
C ALA A 12 15.06 3.46 42.29
N VAL A 13 15.46 4.16 41.23
CA VAL A 13 16.66 5.00 41.18
C VAL A 13 16.30 6.37 40.59
N GLY A 14 16.47 7.43 41.36
CA GLY A 14 16.18 8.80 40.95
C GLY A 14 15.15 9.51 41.82
N ARG A 15 15.07 10.85 41.70
CA ARG A 15 14.14 11.67 42.44
C ARG A 15 12.70 11.30 42.11
N ASP A 16 11.91 10.98 43.12
CA ASP A 16 10.48 10.66 43.01
C ASP A 16 10.14 9.44 42.13
N SER A 17 11.12 8.55 41.87
CA SER A 17 10.84 7.27 41.21
C SER A 17 9.99 6.36 42.10
N LEU A 18 8.97 5.68 41.53
CA LEU A 18 7.97 4.85 42.25
C LEU A 18 7.39 5.57 43.48
N TYR A 19 7.12 6.87 43.38
CA TYR A 19 6.75 7.69 44.53
C TYR A 19 5.49 7.19 45.24
N ALA A 20 4.41 6.94 44.52
CA ALA A 20 3.10 6.58 45.07
C ALA A 20 2.86 5.06 45.16
N ASN A 21 3.84 4.21 44.81
CA ASN A 21 3.65 2.76 44.80
C ASN A 21 3.37 2.24 46.21
N THR A 22 2.24 1.56 46.39
CA THR A 22 1.87 0.93 47.68
C THR A 22 1.98 -0.59 47.61
N THR A 23 1.42 -1.25 46.62
CA THR A 23 1.33 -2.72 46.53
C THR A 23 1.88 -3.30 45.23
N GLY A 24 2.29 -2.48 44.26
CA GLY A 24 2.85 -2.92 42.97
C GLY A 24 4.16 -3.69 43.14
N ASN A 25 4.36 -4.74 42.31
CA ASN A 25 5.48 -5.65 42.42
C ASN A 25 6.26 -5.78 41.11
N ASN A 26 7.54 -6.18 41.21
CA ASN A 26 8.41 -6.48 40.07
C ASN A 26 8.57 -5.30 39.09
N ASN A 27 8.57 -4.06 39.57
CA ASN A 27 8.72 -2.89 38.74
C ASN A 27 10.15 -2.34 38.80
N VAL A 28 10.64 -1.80 37.70
CA VAL A 28 11.89 -1.10 37.58
C VAL A 28 11.62 0.35 37.18
N ALA A 29 12.04 1.33 38.01
CA ALA A 29 11.91 2.74 37.73
C ALA A 29 13.25 3.45 37.91
N VAL A 30 13.84 3.94 36.84
CA VAL A 30 15.14 4.64 36.84
C VAL A 30 14.97 5.99 36.13
N GLY A 31 15.08 7.07 36.85
CA GLY A 31 14.91 8.44 36.34
C GLY A 31 14.03 9.30 37.24
N GLN A 32 14.05 10.63 37.00
CA GLN A 32 13.19 11.57 37.70
C GLN A 32 11.72 11.26 37.41
N ALA A 33 10.92 11.05 38.46
CA ALA A 33 9.48 10.77 38.39
C ALA A 33 9.09 9.58 37.47
N ALA A 34 9.99 8.62 37.27
CA ALA A 34 9.66 7.37 36.56
C ALA A 34 8.65 6.56 37.42
N LEU A 35 7.54 6.08 36.82
CA LEU A 35 6.42 5.40 37.50
C LEU A 35 5.91 6.16 38.72
N TYR A 36 5.76 7.48 38.62
CA TYR A 36 5.47 8.35 39.78
C TYR A 36 4.13 8.03 40.44
N THR A 37 3.03 7.87 39.64
CA THR A 37 1.66 7.67 40.15
C THR A 37 1.25 6.21 40.31
N ALA A 38 2.13 5.26 40.05
CA ALA A 38 1.83 3.83 40.23
C ALA A 38 1.37 3.58 41.69
N THR A 39 0.07 3.26 41.88
CA THR A 39 -0.51 3.13 43.23
C THR A 39 -0.65 1.69 43.66
N THR A 40 -1.57 0.97 43.07
CA THR A 40 -1.91 -0.42 43.40
C THR A 40 -1.89 -1.26 42.13
N SER A 41 -1.54 -2.53 42.23
CA SER A 41 -1.64 -3.50 41.14
C SER A 41 -0.77 -3.25 39.91
N VAL A 42 0.13 -2.28 39.87
CA VAL A 42 1.12 -2.17 38.78
C VAL A 42 2.13 -3.31 38.95
N TYR A 43 2.25 -4.12 37.91
CA TYR A 43 3.06 -5.33 37.96
C TYR A 43 3.93 -5.46 36.69
N GLY A 44 5.21 -5.80 36.88
CA GLY A 44 6.11 -6.17 35.81
C GLY A 44 6.40 -5.05 34.81
N SER A 45 6.36 -3.78 35.23
CA SER A 45 6.63 -2.63 34.38
C SER A 45 8.07 -2.13 34.51
N VAL A 46 8.66 -1.70 33.39
CA VAL A 46 10.00 -1.10 33.32
C VAL A 46 9.88 0.34 32.80
N ALA A 47 10.32 1.30 33.60
CA ALA A 47 10.38 2.71 33.26
C ALA A 47 11.81 3.25 33.43
N VAL A 48 12.49 3.56 32.36
CA VAL A 48 13.84 4.10 32.35
C VAL A 48 13.88 5.40 31.55
N GLY A 49 14.07 6.51 32.27
CA GLY A 49 14.05 7.85 31.69
C GLY A 49 13.26 8.83 32.57
N SER A 50 13.55 10.14 32.48
CA SER A 50 12.75 11.14 33.18
C SER A 50 11.32 11.14 32.62
N TYR A 51 10.35 11.08 33.52
CA TYR A 51 8.91 11.03 33.27
C TYR A 51 8.41 9.77 32.55
N ALA A 52 9.24 8.73 32.33
CA ALA A 52 8.78 7.47 31.76
C ALA A 52 7.66 6.84 32.64
N LEU A 53 6.51 6.48 32.03
CA LEU A 53 5.31 5.93 32.70
C LEU A 53 4.84 6.77 33.89
N LYS A 54 5.05 8.08 33.87
CA LYS A 54 4.82 8.95 35.03
C LYS A 54 3.38 8.88 35.55
N LEU A 55 2.36 8.88 34.71
CA LEU A 55 0.95 8.89 35.10
C LEU A 55 0.31 7.49 35.15
N ASN A 56 1.08 6.41 35.03
CA ASN A 56 0.55 5.04 35.06
C ASN A 56 -0.01 4.74 36.47
N THR A 57 -1.33 4.48 36.52
CA THR A 57 -2.01 4.18 37.81
C THR A 57 -2.17 2.68 38.04
N THR A 58 -2.71 1.94 37.04
CA THR A 58 -3.00 0.50 37.14
C THR A 58 -2.51 -0.34 35.96
N GLY A 59 -2.00 0.28 34.88
CA GLY A 59 -1.50 -0.45 33.71
C GLY A 59 -0.33 -1.37 34.06
N THR A 60 -0.34 -2.60 33.54
CA THR A 60 0.65 -3.65 33.83
C THR A 60 1.47 -4.05 32.62
N GLY A 61 2.66 -4.60 32.82
CA GLY A 61 3.50 -5.14 31.74
C GLY A 61 3.99 -4.09 30.74
N ASN A 62 4.04 -2.81 31.14
CA ASN A 62 4.48 -1.74 30.25
C ASN A 62 6.00 -1.56 30.31
N ASN A 63 6.64 -1.41 29.15
CA ASN A 63 8.09 -1.17 29.03
C ASN A 63 8.32 0.19 28.38
N ALA A 64 8.87 1.15 29.13
CA ALA A 64 9.17 2.51 28.67
C ALA A 64 10.66 2.82 28.84
N LEU A 65 11.35 3.14 27.76
CA LEU A 65 12.74 3.55 27.75
C LEU A 65 12.91 4.84 26.95
N GLY A 66 13.07 5.96 27.62
CA GLY A 66 13.27 7.27 27.01
C GLY A 66 12.62 8.38 27.83
N TYR A 67 12.97 9.63 27.51
CA TYR A 67 12.32 10.81 28.06
C TYR A 67 10.85 10.85 27.64
N GLU A 68 9.93 10.97 28.62
CA GLU A 68 8.46 10.99 28.41
C GLU A 68 7.89 9.78 27.66
N ALA A 69 8.60 8.64 27.59
CA ALA A 69 8.05 7.42 27.02
C ALA A 69 6.85 6.94 27.85
N LEU A 70 5.68 6.77 27.22
CA LEU A 70 4.40 6.40 27.89
C LEU A 70 4.00 7.33 29.04
N GLU A 71 4.38 8.61 29.01
CA GLU A 71 4.16 9.51 30.15
C GLU A 71 2.70 9.54 30.61
N ALA A 72 1.74 9.70 29.68
CA ALA A 72 0.32 9.88 29.99
C ALA A 72 -0.45 8.56 30.20
N ASN A 73 0.21 7.40 30.10
CA ASN A 73 -0.48 6.12 30.29
C ASN A 73 -1.11 6.04 31.68
N THR A 74 -2.39 5.69 31.75
CA THR A 74 -3.11 5.52 33.03
C THR A 74 -3.41 4.06 33.33
N THR A 75 -4.14 3.40 32.45
CA THR A 75 -4.60 2.01 32.63
C THR A 75 -4.15 1.06 31.52
N GLY A 76 -3.62 1.59 30.40
CA GLY A 76 -3.14 0.78 29.28
C GLY A 76 -2.05 -0.20 29.70
N SER A 77 -2.11 -1.42 29.18
CA SER A 77 -1.24 -2.54 29.56
C SER A 77 -0.51 -3.14 28.36
N ASN A 78 0.62 -3.83 28.63
CA ASN A 78 1.40 -4.54 27.62
C ASN A 78 1.92 -3.65 26.47
N ASN A 79 2.22 -2.39 26.77
CA ASN A 79 2.79 -1.47 25.79
C ASN A 79 4.31 -1.46 25.89
N THR A 80 4.98 -1.37 24.75
CA THR A 80 6.44 -1.17 24.67
C THR A 80 6.73 0.15 23.96
N ALA A 81 7.38 1.09 24.65
CA ALA A 81 7.75 2.39 24.13
C ALA A 81 9.25 2.64 24.33
N ILE A 82 10.02 2.70 23.26
CA ILE A 82 11.46 2.94 23.31
C ILE A 82 11.80 4.13 22.40
N GLY A 83 12.24 5.22 23.01
CA GLY A 83 12.62 6.44 22.30
C GLY A 83 12.14 7.69 23.01
N TYR A 84 12.70 8.85 22.64
CA TYR A 84 12.24 10.15 23.08
C TYR A 84 10.78 10.33 22.66
N GLN A 85 9.89 10.55 23.62
CA GLN A 85 8.44 10.75 23.42
C GLN A 85 7.74 9.63 22.62
N ALA A 86 8.20 8.40 22.74
CA ALA A 86 7.46 7.26 22.17
C ALA A 86 6.18 7.01 22.98
N LEU A 87 5.02 6.92 22.29
CA LEU A 87 3.70 6.62 22.87
C LEU A 87 3.30 7.56 24.03
N THR A 88 3.75 8.81 24.00
CA THR A 88 3.64 9.75 25.13
C THR A 88 2.19 9.98 25.57
N VAL A 89 1.25 10.13 24.65
CA VAL A 89 -0.14 10.54 24.94
C VAL A 89 -1.06 9.36 25.21
N ASN A 90 -0.58 8.12 25.12
CA ASN A 90 -1.40 6.93 25.38
C ASN A 90 -2.02 6.98 26.77
N THR A 91 -3.34 6.79 26.85
CA THR A 91 -4.04 6.76 28.15
C THR A 91 -4.50 5.36 28.53
N THR A 92 -5.26 4.70 27.65
CA THR A 92 -5.87 3.39 27.92
C THR A 92 -5.59 2.35 26.81
N GLY A 93 -4.87 2.71 25.75
CA GLY A 93 -4.52 1.79 24.67
C GLY A 93 -3.60 0.66 25.13
N ASP A 94 -3.93 -0.58 24.73
CA ASP A 94 -3.20 -1.79 25.08
C ASP A 94 -2.42 -2.37 23.91
N ASN A 95 -1.37 -3.16 24.20
CA ASN A 95 -0.67 -4.00 23.23
C ASN A 95 -0.03 -3.20 22.08
N ASN A 96 0.42 -1.98 22.33
CA ASN A 96 1.11 -1.18 21.34
C ASN A 96 2.63 -1.33 21.46
N THR A 97 3.33 -1.33 20.32
CA THR A 97 4.80 -1.31 20.26
C THR A 97 5.25 -0.06 19.50
N ALA A 98 5.98 0.82 20.17
CA ALA A 98 6.54 2.04 19.62
C ALA A 98 8.06 2.08 19.81
N LEU A 99 8.83 2.06 18.72
CA LEU A 99 10.29 2.16 18.75
C LEU A 99 10.77 3.27 17.82
N GLY A 100 11.22 4.36 18.40
CA GLY A 100 11.72 5.53 17.67
C GLY A 100 11.28 6.85 18.31
N HIS A 101 11.93 7.96 17.94
CA HIS A 101 11.53 9.30 18.36
C HIS A 101 10.10 9.60 17.86
N ALA A 102 9.19 9.94 18.78
CA ALA A 102 7.79 10.25 18.52
C ALA A 102 7.03 9.16 17.74
N ALA A 103 7.42 7.88 17.89
CA ALA A 103 6.63 6.77 17.36
C ALA A 103 5.32 6.64 18.16
N LEU A 104 4.16 6.57 17.47
CA LEU A 104 2.81 6.53 18.09
C LEU A 104 2.56 7.68 19.08
N TYR A 105 3.14 8.85 18.87
CA TYR A 105 3.11 9.94 19.83
C TYR A 105 1.70 10.32 20.30
N ALA A 106 0.75 10.52 19.35
CA ALA A 106 -0.59 11.03 19.65
C ALA A 106 -1.60 9.94 20.03
N ASN A 107 -1.20 8.66 20.08
CA ASN A 107 -2.12 7.57 20.41
C ASN A 107 -2.75 7.78 21.79
N THR A 108 -4.07 7.71 21.89
CA THR A 108 -4.79 7.82 23.16
C THR A 108 -5.38 6.50 23.62
N THR A 109 -6.22 5.88 22.77
CA THR A 109 -6.95 4.64 23.05
C THR A 109 -6.74 3.53 22.04
N GLY A 110 -6.03 3.81 20.93
CA GLY A 110 -5.73 2.80 19.91
C GLY A 110 -4.95 1.62 20.46
N THR A 111 -5.26 0.42 19.98
CA THR A 111 -4.68 -0.84 20.47
C THR A 111 -4.01 -1.64 19.35
N GLN A 112 -3.07 -2.53 19.74
CA GLN A 112 -2.46 -3.48 18.79
C GLN A 112 -1.72 -2.81 17.61
N ASN A 113 -1.17 -1.62 17.82
CA ASN A 113 -0.39 -0.93 16.82
C ASN A 113 1.11 -1.22 16.99
N THR A 114 1.80 -1.37 15.87
CA THR A 114 3.26 -1.48 15.82
C THR A 114 3.84 -0.31 15.03
N ALA A 115 4.65 0.51 15.66
CA ALA A 115 5.34 1.64 15.05
C ALA A 115 6.86 1.52 15.27
N LEU A 116 7.60 1.28 14.20
CA LEU A 116 9.06 1.16 14.21
C LEU A 116 9.68 2.20 13.27
N GLY A 117 10.20 3.26 13.83
CA GLY A 117 10.82 4.35 13.09
C GLY A 117 10.46 5.72 13.68
N ARG A 118 11.26 6.74 13.35
CA ARG A 118 10.96 8.12 13.75
C ARG A 118 9.63 8.56 13.12
N GLN A 119 8.70 9.03 13.96
CA GLN A 119 7.37 9.52 13.56
C GLN A 119 6.52 8.49 12.79
N ALA A 120 6.76 7.20 12.99
CA ALA A 120 5.85 6.16 12.49
C ALA A 120 4.54 6.24 13.30
N LEU A 121 3.37 6.28 12.63
CA LEU A 121 2.04 6.42 13.26
C LEU A 121 1.94 7.62 14.22
N ASP A 122 2.64 8.71 13.93
CA ASP A 122 2.76 9.86 14.84
C ASP A 122 1.40 10.46 15.22
N ALA A 123 0.50 10.65 14.26
CA ALA A 123 -0.82 11.26 14.45
C ALA A 123 -1.91 10.27 14.91
N ASN A 124 -1.62 8.97 15.07
CA ASN A 124 -2.62 7.97 15.44
C ASN A 124 -3.28 8.32 16.77
N THR A 125 -4.61 8.38 16.80
CA THR A 125 -5.33 8.69 18.04
C THR A 125 -6.07 7.49 18.62
N THR A 126 -6.99 6.93 17.86
CA THR A 126 -7.89 5.84 18.28
C THR A 126 -7.81 4.60 17.41
N ALA A 127 -7.10 4.69 16.29
CA ALA A 127 -6.98 3.59 15.34
C ALA A 127 -6.19 2.41 15.90
N SER A 128 -6.55 1.21 15.45
CA SER A 128 -6.02 -0.05 15.96
C SER A 128 -5.53 -0.97 14.86
N SER A 129 -4.69 -1.94 15.23
CA SER A 129 -4.21 -3.00 14.33
C SER A 129 -3.39 -2.49 13.14
N ASN A 130 -2.69 -1.37 13.27
CA ASN A 130 -1.82 -0.85 12.25
C ASN A 130 -0.36 -1.28 12.47
N SER A 131 0.35 -1.56 11.38
CA SER A 131 1.79 -1.88 11.39
C SER A 131 2.55 -0.87 10.52
N ALA A 132 3.37 -0.04 11.13
CA ALA A 132 4.17 0.98 10.46
C ALA A 132 5.67 0.80 10.74
N VAL A 133 6.45 0.55 9.70
CA VAL A 133 7.89 0.36 9.77
C VAL A 133 8.59 1.30 8.79
N GLY A 134 9.31 2.27 9.31
CA GLY A 134 10.05 3.25 8.51
C GLY A 134 9.85 4.68 8.98
N PHE A 135 10.72 5.58 8.52
CA PHE A 135 10.58 7.01 8.77
C PHE A 135 9.27 7.53 8.19
N GLN A 136 8.42 8.12 9.04
CA GLN A 136 7.10 8.67 8.67
C GLN A 136 6.15 7.70 7.95
N ALA A 137 6.28 6.38 8.20
CA ALA A 137 5.28 5.43 7.75
C ALA A 137 3.95 5.68 8.49
N LEU A 138 2.82 5.76 7.77
CA LEU A 138 1.47 6.07 8.33
C LEU A 138 1.44 7.32 9.22
N THR A 139 2.26 8.33 8.94
CA THR A 139 2.44 9.45 9.88
C THR A 139 1.16 10.27 10.11
N ALA A 140 0.28 10.42 9.11
CA ALA A 140 -0.95 11.20 9.22
C ALA A 140 -2.17 10.40 9.69
N ASN A 141 -2.05 9.07 9.88
CA ASN A 141 -3.19 8.23 10.25
C ASN A 141 -3.74 8.63 11.62
N THR A 142 -5.04 8.88 11.69
CA THR A 142 -5.74 9.22 12.94
C THR A 142 -6.69 8.11 13.39
N THR A 143 -7.56 7.64 12.50
CA THR A 143 -8.64 6.68 12.79
C THR A 143 -8.67 5.46 11.85
N GLY A 144 -7.83 5.41 10.81
CA GLY A 144 -7.76 4.28 9.89
C GLY A 144 -7.17 3.02 10.53
N ASN A 145 -7.83 1.88 10.38
CA ASN A 145 -7.47 0.63 11.02
C ASN A 145 -6.90 -0.40 10.03
N SER A 146 -6.17 -1.38 10.54
CA SER A 146 -5.72 -2.55 9.78
C SER A 146 -4.86 -2.23 8.56
N ASN A 147 -4.04 -1.18 8.65
CA ASN A 147 -3.12 -0.79 7.61
C ASN A 147 -1.72 -1.34 7.86
N VAL A 148 -1.02 -1.72 6.79
CA VAL A 148 0.38 -2.14 6.81
C VAL A 148 1.20 -1.17 5.97
N ALA A 149 2.16 -0.49 6.58
CA ALA A 149 3.08 0.44 5.92
C ALA A 149 4.53 0.07 6.24
N MET A 150 5.29 -0.41 5.26
CA MET A 150 6.70 -0.76 5.42
C MET A 150 7.55 -0.01 4.39
N GLY A 151 8.25 0.99 4.83
CA GLY A 151 9.09 1.85 3.99
C GLY A 151 9.03 3.31 4.42
N VAL A 152 10.02 4.09 3.99
CA VAL A 152 10.00 5.54 4.21
C VAL A 152 8.79 6.15 3.54
N ARG A 153 7.95 6.86 4.32
CA ARG A 153 6.71 7.53 3.89
C ARG A 153 5.66 6.63 3.22
N ALA A 154 5.72 5.30 3.45
CA ALA A 154 4.62 4.42 3.01
C ALA A 154 3.32 4.84 3.71
N LEU A 155 2.20 5.01 2.95
CA LEU A 155 0.89 5.49 3.45
C LEU A 155 0.96 6.80 4.24
N ALA A 156 1.89 7.70 3.94
CA ALA A 156 2.14 8.86 4.79
C ALA A 156 0.95 9.81 4.93
N ALA A 157 0.14 9.97 3.89
CA ALA A 157 -1.04 10.86 3.89
C ALA A 157 -2.37 10.18 4.25
N ASN A 158 -2.34 8.87 4.57
CA ASN A 158 -3.55 8.15 4.99
C ASN A 158 -4.05 8.71 6.33
N VAL A 159 -5.30 9.18 6.38
CA VAL A 159 -5.87 9.77 7.60
C VAL A 159 -6.84 8.82 8.30
N ASP A 160 -7.77 8.25 7.57
CA ASP A 160 -8.92 7.51 8.12
C ASP A 160 -9.29 6.24 7.34
N THR A 161 -8.56 5.91 6.26
CA THR A 161 -8.87 4.72 5.46
C THR A 161 -8.27 3.44 6.04
N ASN A 162 -8.93 2.32 5.74
CA ASN A 162 -8.63 1.02 6.32
C ASN A 162 -8.06 0.04 5.29
N ASN A 163 -7.51 -1.07 5.79
CA ASN A 163 -7.18 -2.28 5.04
C ASN A 163 -6.19 -2.08 3.88
N SER A 164 -5.37 -1.03 3.92
CA SER A 164 -4.39 -0.78 2.88
C SER A 164 -3.03 -1.37 3.25
N THR A 165 -2.34 -1.94 2.26
CA THR A 165 -0.98 -2.49 2.40
C THR A 165 -0.02 -1.74 1.49
N ALA A 166 1.00 -1.11 2.06
CA ALA A 166 2.06 -0.41 1.35
C ALA A 166 3.44 -0.91 1.77
N VAL A 167 4.19 -1.48 0.84
CA VAL A 167 5.55 -1.95 1.07
C VAL A 167 6.49 -1.33 0.03
N GLY A 168 7.33 -0.41 0.45
CA GLY A 168 8.29 0.27 -0.41
C GLY A 168 8.43 1.77 -0.08
N PHE A 169 9.49 2.39 -0.60
CA PHE A 169 9.69 3.83 -0.53
C PHE A 169 8.53 4.54 -1.25
N ASP A 170 7.83 5.48 -0.58
CA ASP A 170 6.70 6.25 -1.10
C ASP A 170 5.56 5.40 -1.70
N ALA A 171 5.41 4.12 -1.30
CA ALA A 171 4.26 3.32 -1.71
C ALA A 171 2.97 3.88 -1.08
N LEU A 172 1.92 4.12 -1.91
CA LEU A 172 0.64 4.71 -1.47
C LEU A 172 0.81 6.02 -0.68
N ARG A 173 1.80 6.84 -1.01
CA ARG A 173 2.15 8.00 -0.19
C ARG A 173 1.00 8.98 0.02
N TYR A 174 0.24 9.32 -1.03
CA TYR A 174 -0.85 10.29 -0.99
C TYR A 174 -2.25 9.67 -0.85
N ASN A 175 -2.31 8.39 -0.49
CA ASN A 175 -3.54 7.60 -0.47
C ASN A 175 -4.57 8.11 0.55
N THR A 176 -5.81 8.24 0.07
CA THR A 176 -7.01 8.41 0.89
C THR A 176 -8.14 7.45 0.47
N GLY A 177 -7.86 6.49 -0.43
CA GLY A 177 -8.77 5.38 -0.80
C GLY A 177 -8.51 4.13 0.04
N ALA A 178 -9.53 3.35 0.33
CA ALA A 178 -9.42 2.11 1.10
C ALA A 178 -9.03 0.90 0.24
N ASP A 179 -8.67 -0.20 0.90
CA ASP A 179 -8.52 -1.53 0.31
C ASP A 179 -7.49 -1.60 -0.84
N ASN A 180 -6.43 -0.77 -0.78
CA ASN A 180 -5.37 -0.76 -1.77
C ASN A 180 -4.16 -1.60 -1.32
N THR A 181 -3.55 -2.33 -2.25
CA THR A 181 -2.29 -3.04 -2.06
C THR A 181 -1.22 -2.50 -2.99
N ALA A 182 -0.11 -1.98 -2.44
CA ALA A 182 1.04 -1.50 -3.19
C ALA A 182 2.34 -2.11 -2.65
N VAL A 183 3.04 -2.83 -3.51
CA VAL A 183 4.35 -3.43 -3.19
C VAL A 183 5.37 -3.00 -4.24
N GLY A 184 6.28 -2.12 -3.85
CA GLY A 184 7.30 -1.57 -4.72
C GLY A 184 7.55 -0.09 -4.47
N SER A 185 8.74 0.40 -4.80
CA SER A 185 9.03 1.84 -4.70
C SER A 185 8.09 2.62 -5.61
N ILE A 186 7.45 3.65 -5.07
CA ILE A 186 6.47 4.55 -5.73
C ILE A 186 5.28 3.83 -6.40
N ALA A 187 4.93 2.61 -5.95
CA ALA A 187 3.72 1.95 -6.39
C ALA A 187 2.49 2.70 -5.83
N LEU A 188 1.52 3.04 -6.70
CA LEU A 188 0.32 3.84 -6.33
C LEU A 188 0.65 5.16 -5.59
N ASP A 189 1.80 5.78 -5.84
CA ASP A 189 2.25 6.97 -5.09
C ASP A 189 1.24 8.12 -5.14
N ALA A 190 0.69 8.44 -6.32
CA ALA A 190 -0.24 9.54 -6.52
C ALA A 190 -1.72 9.18 -6.20
N ASN A 191 -2.01 7.97 -5.73
CA ASN A 191 -3.38 7.56 -5.48
C ASN A 191 -4.03 8.47 -4.44
N THR A 192 -5.17 9.05 -4.78
CA THR A 192 -5.96 9.84 -3.83
C THR A 192 -7.17 9.02 -3.37
N THR A 193 -8.24 8.99 -4.12
CA THR A 193 -9.50 8.34 -3.71
C THR A 193 -9.76 6.98 -4.39
N GLY A 194 -8.87 6.55 -5.29
CA GLY A 194 -8.98 5.23 -5.93
C GLY A 194 -8.93 4.11 -4.89
N ALA A 195 -9.87 3.16 -4.95
CA ALA A 195 -9.98 2.04 -4.02
C ALA A 195 -9.85 0.69 -4.75
N ASP A 196 -9.60 -0.38 -3.99
CA ASP A 196 -9.55 -1.75 -4.51
C ASP A 196 -8.48 -1.97 -5.60
N ASN A 197 -7.37 -1.23 -5.55
CA ASN A 197 -6.28 -1.40 -6.51
C ASN A 197 -5.18 -2.31 -5.95
N THR A 198 -4.60 -3.12 -6.83
CA THR A 198 -3.42 -3.94 -6.54
C THR A 198 -2.26 -3.52 -7.46
N ALA A 199 -1.18 -3.01 -6.90
CA ALA A 199 0.03 -2.61 -7.61
C ALA A 199 1.26 -3.33 -7.05
N VAL A 200 1.90 -4.16 -7.85
CA VAL A 200 3.11 -4.87 -7.46
C VAL A 200 4.21 -4.64 -8.49
N GLY A 201 5.24 -3.94 -8.08
CA GLY A 201 6.37 -3.56 -8.93
C GLY A 201 6.74 -2.10 -8.79
N LYS A 202 8.00 -1.76 -9.06
CA LYS A 202 8.43 -0.36 -9.07
C LYS A 202 7.62 0.44 -10.07
N GLY A 203 6.97 1.51 -9.61
CA GLY A 203 6.22 2.42 -10.46
C GLY A 203 4.89 1.86 -11.00
N ALA A 204 4.41 0.70 -10.52
CA ALA A 204 3.10 0.21 -10.93
C ALA A 204 2.00 1.19 -10.46
N LEU A 205 1.08 1.58 -11.37
CA LEU A 205 -0.03 2.50 -11.08
C LEU A 205 0.41 3.85 -10.45
N THR A 206 1.62 4.31 -10.70
CA THR A 206 2.17 5.51 -10.00
C THR A 206 1.31 6.75 -10.16
N ALA A 207 0.75 7.00 -11.35
CA ALA A 207 -0.06 8.19 -11.64
C ALA A 207 -1.55 8.03 -11.28
N ASN A 208 -1.97 6.87 -10.77
CA ASN A 208 -3.39 6.65 -10.45
C ASN A 208 -3.86 7.67 -9.41
N THR A 209 -4.98 8.32 -9.68
CA THR A 209 -5.58 9.27 -8.74
C THR A 209 -6.91 8.77 -8.19
N THR A 210 -7.87 8.52 -9.06
CA THR A 210 -9.23 8.12 -8.69
C THR A 210 -9.66 6.77 -9.26
N GLY A 211 -8.85 6.18 -10.16
CA GLY A 211 -9.15 4.86 -10.75
C GLY A 211 -9.22 3.78 -9.68
N GLY A 212 -10.24 2.91 -9.75
CA GLY A 212 -10.45 1.80 -8.84
C GLY A 212 -10.47 0.44 -9.53
N TYR A 213 -10.34 -0.64 -8.73
CA TYR A 213 -10.40 -2.02 -9.22
C TYR A 213 -9.34 -2.36 -10.28
N ASN A 214 -8.16 -1.72 -10.24
CA ASN A 214 -7.08 -1.99 -11.17
C ASN A 214 -6.06 -2.98 -10.59
N VAL A 215 -5.52 -3.85 -11.44
CA VAL A 215 -4.42 -4.74 -11.12
C VAL A 215 -3.22 -4.39 -12.01
N GLY A 216 -2.15 -3.90 -11.41
CA GLY A 216 -0.87 -3.63 -12.08
C GLY A 216 0.23 -4.51 -11.47
N LEU A 217 0.68 -5.53 -12.20
CA LEU A 217 1.75 -6.42 -11.77
C LEU A 217 2.93 -6.35 -12.76
N GLY A 218 4.00 -5.70 -12.36
CA GLY A 218 5.20 -5.50 -13.17
C GLY A 218 5.75 -4.09 -13.03
N LYS A 219 7.03 -3.90 -13.38
CA LYS A 219 7.62 -2.56 -13.41
C LYS A 219 6.87 -1.68 -14.41
N ASN A 220 6.37 -0.53 -13.94
CA ASN A 220 5.62 0.46 -14.71
C ASN A 220 4.34 -0.08 -15.39
N ALA A 221 3.74 -1.18 -14.89
CA ALA A 221 2.41 -1.59 -15.35
C ALA A 221 1.39 -0.51 -14.98
N LEU A 222 0.54 -0.07 -15.94
CA LEU A 222 -0.45 1.02 -15.74
C LEU A 222 0.14 2.32 -15.19
N VAL A 223 1.39 2.63 -15.48
CA VAL A 223 2.11 3.75 -14.84
C VAL A 223 1.41 5.10 -15.05
N SER A 224 0.78 5.31 -16.22
CA SER A 224 0.09 6.57 -16.58
C SER A 224 -1.41 6.57 -16.25
N ASN A 225 -1.96 5.49 -15.68
CA ASN A 225 -3.39 5.43 -15.36
C ASN A 225 -3.73 6.52 -14.33
N THR A 226 -4.71 7.34 -14.62
CA THR A 226 -5.20 8.39 -13.69
C THR A 226 -6.59 8.08 -13.17
N THR A 227 -7.54 7.82 -14.07
CA THR A 227 -8.97 7.63 -13.76
C THR A 227 -9.55 6.32 -14.29
N GLY A 228 -8.78 5.56 -15.09
CA GLY A 228 -9.22 4.26 -15.65
C GLY A 228 -9.54 3.25 -14.56
N ASN A 229 -10.63 2.50 -14.74
CA ASN A 229 -11.09 1.48 -13.79
C ASN A 229 -11.09 0.09 -14.39
N GLN A 230 -11.02 -0.94 -13.52
CA GLN A 230 -11.20 -2.33 -13.91
C GLN A 230 -10.18 -2.82 -14.95
N ASN A 231 -8.97 -2.29 -14.94
CA ASN A 231 -7.90 -2.73 -15.82
C ASN A 231 -7.03 -3.79 -15.17
N THR A 232 -6.61 -4.79 -15.94
CA THR A 232 -5.63 -5.79 -15.52
C THR A 232 -4.39 -5.69 -16.41
N ALA A 233 -3.26 -5.32 -15.84
CA ALA A 233 -1.98 -5.21 -16.53
C ALA A 233 -0.92 -6.07 -15.83
N ILE A 234 -0.44 -7.11 -16.51
CA ILE A 234 0.57 -8.03 -16.00
C ILE A 234 1.75 -8.08 -16.97
N GLY A 235 2.86 -7.48 -16.59
CA GLY A 235 4.08 -7.43 -17.38
C GLY A 235 4.77 -6.07 -17.33
N TYR A 236 6.01 -6.03 -17.78
CA TYR A 236 6.77 -4.79 -17.93
C TYR A 236 6.10 -3.88 -18.96
N LEU A 237 5.75 -2.63 -18.61
CA LEU A 237 5.08 -1.62 -19.43
C LEU A 237 3.71 -2.09 -20.02
N ALA A 238 3.06 -3.08 -19.41
CA ALA A 238 1.69 -3.44 -19.82
C ALA A 238 0.74 -2.27 -19.51
N LEU A 239 -0.08 -1.84 -20.51
CA LEU A 239 -0.99 -0.67 -20.42
C LEU A 239 -0.27 0.61 -19.94
N GLU A 240 0.97 0.85 -20.37
CA GLU A 240 1.80 1.95 -19.88
C GLU A 240 1.10 3.31 -20.03
N MET A 241 0.57 3.62 -21.22
CA MET A 241 0.01 4.93 -21.56
C MET A 241 -1.48 5.06 -21.26
N ASN A 242 -2.12 4.03 -20.66
CA ASN A 242 -3.55 4.08 -20.37
C ASN A 242 -3.84 5.13 -19.30
N SER A 243 -4.36 6.27 -19.68
CA SER A 243 -4.69 7.34 -18.75
C SER A 243 -6.09 7.23 -18.16
N ALA A 244 -7.08 6.89 -18.98
CA ALA A 244 -8.48 6.88 -18.59
C ALA A 244 -9.27 5.67 -19.12
N GLY A 245 -8.68 4.80 -19.97
CA GLY A 245 -9.36 3.62 -20.51
C GLY A 245 -9.78 2.62 -19.43
N HIS A 246 -10.93 1.98 -19.64
CA HIS A 246 -11.55 1.06 -18.69
C HIS A 246 -11.62 -0.36 -19.22
N SER A 247 -11.66 -1.33 -18.29
CA SER A 247 -11.97 -2.74 -18.61
C SER A 247 -11.02 -3.38 -19.62
N ASN A 248 -9.75 -3.04 -19.57
CA ASN A 248 -8.73 -3.63 -20.42
C ASN A 248 -7.98 -4.76 -19.70
N VAL A 249 -7.60 -5.79 -20.46
CA VAL A 249 -6.74 -6.88 -19.98
C VAL A 249 -5.47 -6.92 -20.82
N ALA A 250 -4.33 -6.71 -20.22
CA ALA A 250 -3.01 -6.78 -20.84
C ALA A 250 -2.10 -7.74 -20.07
N VAL A 251 -1.71 -8.85 -20.69
CA VAL A 251 -0.82 -9.84 -20.08
C VAL A 251 0.38 -10.08 -21.00
N GLY A 252 1.53 -9.63 -20.61
CA GLY A 252 2.76 -9.68 -21.40
C GLY A 252 3.52 -8.37 -21.36
N ALA A 253 4.83 -8.40 -21.59
CA ALA A 253 5.62 -7.17 -21.69
C ALA A 253 5.14 -6.34 -22.87
N GLN A 254 4.86 -5.04 -22.63
CA GLN A 254 4.38 -4.08 -23.63
C GLN A 254 3.02 -4.45 -24.29
N ALA A 255 2.23 -5.32 -23.69
CA ALA A 255 0.87 -5.58 -24.15
C ALA A 255 0.02 -4.31 -23.94
N LEU A 256 -0.71 -3.86 -24.98
CA LEU A 256 -1.52 -2.63 -24.98
C LEU A 256 -0.74 -1.39 -24.48
N GLU A 257 0.55 -1.28 -24.77
CA GLU A 257 1.41 -0.21 -24.23
C GLU A 257 0.86 1.19 -24.50
N ALA A 258 0.45 1.47 -25.74
CA ALA A 258 -0.04 2.80 -26.18
C ALA A 258 -1.55 3.01 -25.94
N ASN A 259 -2.26 2.05 -25.35
CA ASN A 259 -3.74 2.05 -25.28
C ASN A 259 -4.28 3.17 -24.38
N THR A 260 -5.32 3.87 -24.87
CA THR A 260 -6.11 4.81 -24.06
C THR A 260 -7.62 4.50 -24.13
N ALA A 261 -7.99 3.44 -24.83
CA ALA A 261 -9.36 3.03 -25.10
C ALA A 261 -9.86 1.93 -24.14
N ASP A 262 -11.13 1.56 -24.29
CA ASP A 262 -11.82 0.62 -23.41
C ASP A 262 -11.97 -0.78 -24.02
N ASN A 263 -12.16 -1.76 -23.13
CA ASN A 263 -12.65 -3.10 -23.48
C ASN A 263 -11.75 -3.89 -24.44
N ASN A 264 -10.43 -3.75 -24.33
CA ASN A 264 -9.47 -4.51 -25.12
C ASN A 264 -8.85 -5.65 -24.31
N VAL A 265 -8.57 -6.77 -24.95
CA VAL A 265 -7.87 -7.92 -24.37
C VAL A 265 -6.62 -8.23 -25.18
N ALA A 266 -5.44 -8.14 -24.57
CA ALA A 266 -4.16 -8.46 -25.19
C ALA A 266 -3.37 -9.43 -24.30
N ILE A 267 -3.06 -10.60 -24.82
CA ILE A 267 -2.30 -11.64 -24.13
C ILE A 267 -1.11 -12.06 -25.00
N GLY A 268 0.07 -11.71 -24.59
CA GLY A 268 1.33 -11.97 -25.31
C GLY A 268 2.22 -10.74 -25.31
N GLN A 269 3.54 -10.96 -25.44
CA GLN A 269 4.49 -9.85 -25.57
C GLN A 269 4.11 -9.02 -26.80
N LYS A 270 3.97 -7.69 -26.62
CA LYS A 270 3.62 -6.70 -27.66
C LYS A 270 2.28 -6.95 -28.36
N ALA A 271 1.38 -7.75 -27.78
CA ALA A 271 0.03 -7.86 -28.33
C ALA A 271 -0.66 -6.50 -28.29
N MET A 272 -1.11 -6.01 -29.43
CA MET A 272 -1.72 -4.67 -29.64
C MET A 272 -0.90 -3.51 -29.06
N GLU A 273 0.45 -3.56 -29.13
CA GLU A 273 1.34 -2.52 -28.57
C GLU A 273 0.95 -1.11 -29.04
N ALA A 274 0.61 -0.95 -30.33
CA ALA A 274 0.31 0.35 -30.94
C ALA A 274 -1.14 0.81 -30.78
N ASN A 275 -2.03 0.03 -30.13
CA ASN A 275 -3.44 0.41 -30.01
C ASN A 275 -3.59 1.73 -29.25
N THR A 276 -4.26 2.71 -29.85
CA THR A 276 -4.53 3.99 -29.21
C THR A 276 -6.00 4.14 -28.82
N THR A 277 -6.90 4.17 -29.78
CA THR A 277 -8.34 4.42 -29.59
C THR A 277 -9.24 3.29 -30.08
N GLY A 278 -8.65 2.19 -30.62
CA GLY A 278 -9.41 1.00 -30.99
C GLY A 278 -10.03 0.31 -29.77
N THR A 279 -11.29 -0.08 -29.86
CA THR A 279 -12.02 -0.70 -28.75
C THR A 279 -12.49 -2.11 -29.10
N LYS A 280 -12.72 -2.93 -28.06
CA LYS A 280 -13.29 -4.27 -28.19
C LYS A 280 -12.49 -5.19 -29.10
N ASN A 281 -11.18 -5.05 -29.10
CA ASN A 281 -10.26 -5.94 -29.78
C ASN A 281 -9.80 -7.05 -28.84
N VAL A 282 -9.56 -8.23 -29.39
CA VAL A 282 -8.96 -9.36 -28.69
C VAL A 282 -7.73 -9.82 -29.45
N ALA A 283 -6.56 -9.80 -28.82
CA ALA A 283 -5.32 -10.30 -29.40
C ALA A 283 -4.65 -11.29 -28.45
N VAL A 284 -4.37 -12.49 -28.93
CA VAL A 284 -3.72 -13.55 -28.17
C VAL A 284 -2.56 -14.13 -28.97
N GLY A 285 -1.34 -13.85 -28.56
CA GLY A 285 -0.12 -14.30 -29.22
C GLY A 285 0.98 -13.23 -29.21
N TYR A 286 2.22 -13.64 -29.44
CA TYR A 286 3.35 -12.72 -29.66
C TYR A 286 3.06 -11.83 -30.88
N ASN A 287 3.16 -10.51 -30.73
CA ASN A 287 2.88 -9.51 -31.77
C ASN A 287 1.46 -9.61 -32.40
N ALA A 288 0.50 -10.29 -31.78
CA ALA A 288 -0.86 -10.35 -32.32
C ALA A 288 -1.47 -8.94 -32.35
N GLY A 289 -1.96 -8.50 -33.51
CA GLY A 289 -2.52 -7.17 -33.70
C GLY A 289 -1.56 -6.02 -33.42
N LEU A 290 -0.25 -6.22 -33.55
CA LEU A 290 0.83 -5.30 -33.15
C LEU A 290 0.57 -3.85 -33.57
N SER A 291 0.19 -3.63 -34.84
CA SER A 291 0.04 -2.32 -35.45
C SER A 291 -1.38 -1.75 -35.37
N ILE A 292 -2.35 -2.44 -34.76
CA ILE A 292 -3.71 -1.89 -34.60
C ILE A 292 -3.61 -0.57 -33.85
N THR A 293 -4.12 0.50 -34.43
CA THR A 293 -4.14 1.84 -33.82
C THR A 293 -5.56 2.26 -33.42
N THR A 294 -6.48 2.33 -34.40
CA THR A 294 -7.87 2.78 -34.18
C THR A 294 -8.89 1.74 -34.60
N GLY A 295 -8.45 0.62 -35.19
CA GLY A 295 -9.32 -0.51 -35.59
C GLY A 295 -10.04 -1.09 -34.38
N SER A 296 -11.30 -1.49 -34.54
CA SER A 296 -12.14 -1.99 -33.46
C SER A 296 -12.82 -3.32 -33.82
N PHE A 297 -13.23 -4.08 -32.80
CA PHE A 297 -13.92 -5.37 -32.98
C PHE A 297 -13.09 -6.43 -33.72
N ASN A 298 -11.76 -6.40 -33.63
CA ASN A 298 -10.91 -7.39 -34.29
C ASN A 298 -10.55 -8.53 -33.31
N PHE A 299 -10.41 -9.73 -33.86
CA PHE A 299 -9.90 -10.90 -33.15
C PHE A 299 -8.62 -11.40 -33.83
N ALA A 300 -7.49 -11.31 -33.14
CA ALA A 300 -6.19 -11.79 -33.56
C ALA A 300 -5.74 -12.96 -32.66
N GLY A 301 -5.89 -14.20 -33.09
CA GLY A 301 -5.51 -15.40 -32.32
C GLY A 301 -4.36 -16.16 -32.97
N GLY A 302 -3.15 -15.95 -32.48
CA GLY A 302 -1.92 -16.56 -32.99
C GLY A 302 -0.77 -15.56 -33.05
N ALA A 303 0.47 -16.03 -33.00
CA ALA A 303 1.63 -15.15 -33.16
C ALA A 303 1.57 -14.42 -34.50
N GLU A 304 1.77 -13.09 -34.48
CA GLU A 304 1.79 -12.23 -35.66
C GLU A 304 0.45 -12.23 -36.48
N ALA A 305 -0.66 -12.71 -35.90
CA ALA A 305 -1.99 -12.55 -36.53
C ALA A 305 -2.37 -11.07 -36.54
N LEU A 306 -2.85 -10.53 -37.69
CA LEU A 306 -3.21 -9.12 -37.87
C LEU A 306 -2.09 -8.12 -37.50
N ASP A 307 -0.82 -8.48 -37.60
CA ASP A 307 0.29 -7.65 -37.09
C ASP A 307 0.43 -6.30 -37.81
N LYS A 308 0.01 -6.16 -39.09
CA LYS A 308 0.05 -4.90 -39.85
C LYS A 308 -1.27 -4.16 -39.91
N LEU A 309 -2.35 -4.70 -39.34
CA LEU A 309 -3.66 -4.03 -39.37
C LEU A 309 -3.56 -2.72 -38.53
N THR A 310 -4.02 -1.60 -39.12
CA THR A 310 -4.01 -0.30 -38.45
C THR A 310 -5.41 0.17 -38.05
N THR A 311 -6.28 0.39 -39.04
CA THR A 311 -7.63 0.99 -38.87
C THR A 311 -8.76 0.05 -39.18
N GLY A 312 -8.47 -1.14 -39.76
CA GLY A 312 -9.49 -2.12 -40.12
C GLY A 312 -10.33 -2.61 -38.97
N GLN A 313 -11.57 -2.93 -39.22
CA GLN A 313 -12.55 -3.33 -38.21
C GLN A 313 -13.19 -4.69 -38.51
N GLN A 314 -13.67 -5.36 -37.46
CA GLN A 314 -14.43 -6.60 -37.55
C GLN A 314 -13.70 -7.73 -38.30
N ASN A 315 -12.39 -7.83 -38.16
CA ASN A 315 -11.61 -8.91 -38.77
C ASN A 315 -11.39 -10.04 -37.73
N VAL A 316 -11.42 -11.27 -38.26
CA VAL A 316 -11.11 -12.48 -37.50
C VAL A 316 -9.92 -13.20 -38.13
N ALA A 317 -8.81 -13.28 -37.41
CA ALA A 317 -7.61 -13.99 -37.82
C ALA A 317 -7.22 -15.02 -36.77
N ILE A 318 -7.25 -16.30 -37.11
CA ILE A 318 -6.89 -17.41 -36.21
C ILE A 318 -5.79 -18.23 -36.87
N GLY A 319 -4.63 -18.26 -36.25
CA GLY A 319 -3.45 -18.97 -36.71
C GLY A 319 -2.23 -18.05 -36.82
N GLN A 320 -1.03 -18.65 -36.78
CA GLN A 320 0.21 -17.89 -36.94
C GLN A 320 0.24 -17.12 -38.24
N ALA A 321 0.57 -15.85 -38.24
CA ALA A 321 0.69 -14.96 -39.40
C ALA A 321 -0.58 -14.99 -40.31
N SER A 322 -1.75 -15.12 -39.72
CA SER A 322 -3.03 -15.02 -40.40
C SER A 322 -3.40 -13.55 -40.63
N LEU A 323 -3.81 -13.14 -41.85
CA LEU A 323 -4.11 -11.76 -42.24
C LEU A 323 -2.96 -10.76 -41.96
N THR A 324 -1.70 -11.16 -42.13
CA THR A 324 -0.53 -10.38 -41.75
C THR A 324 -0.37 -9.08 -42.57
N GLU A 325 -0.61 -9.09 -43.88
CA GLU A 325 -0.40 -7.92 -44.74
C GLU A 325 -1.64 -7.02 -44.89
N VAL A 326 -2.74 -7.31 -44.20
CA VAL A 326 -3.95 -6.47 -44.21
C VAL A 326 -3.72 -5.22 -43.39
N VAL A 327 -3.77 -4.05 -44.00
CA VAL A 327 -3.50 -2.76 -43.30
C VAL A 327 -4.80 -2.06 -42.88
N THR A 328 -5.82 -2.00 -43.75
CA THR A 328 -7.07 -1.25 -43.53
C THR A 328 -8.34 -2.03 -43.84
N GLY A 329 -8.23 -3.30 -44.25
CA GLY A 329 -9.39 -4.14 -44.64
C GLY A 329 -10.36 -4.40 -43.48
N ASN A 330 -11.64 -4.53 -43.81
CA ASN A 330 -12.70 -4.81 -42.83
C ASN A 330 -13.39 -6.15 -43.15
N TYR A 331 -14.05 -6.73 -42.14
CA TYR A 331 -14.90 -7.91 -42.27
C TYR A 331 -14.21 -9.16 -42.84
N ASN A 332 -12.90 -9.28 -42.74
CA ASN A 332 -12.16 -10.44 -43.21
C ASN A 332 -12.17 -11.54 -42.14
N THR A 333 -12.33 -12.78 -42.60
CA THR A 333 -12.18 -13.96 -41.73
C THR A 333 -11.15 -14.91 -42.35
N ALA A 334 -10.10 -15.22 -41.56
CA ALA A 334 -9.05 -16.16 -41.93
C ALA A 334 -8.79 -17.13 -40.79
N VAL A 335 -8.81 -18.41 -41.08
CA VAL A 335 -8.54 -19.48 -40.11
C VAL A 335 -7.49 -20.43 -40.68
N GLY A 336 -6.38 -20.57 -39.99
CA GLY A 336 -5.23 -21.38 -40.38
C GLY A 336 -3.93 -20.59 -40.41
N SER A 337 -2.80 -21.26 -40.26
CA SER A 337 -1.49 -20.63 -40.33
C SER A 337 -1.20 -20.08 -41.73
N ASN A 338 -0.67 -18.88 -41.84
CA ASN A 338 -0.34 -18.19 -43.08
C ASN A 338 -1.53 -18.06 -44.06
N THR A 339 -2.75 -17.91 -43.56
CA THR A 339 -3.95 -17.70 -44.40
C THR A 339 -4.13 -16.23 -44.70
N LEU A 340 -4.55 -15.91 -45.95
CA LEU A 340 -4.79 -14.55 -46.43
C LEU A 340 -3.63 -13.57 -46.19
N VAL A 341 -2.37 -14.05 -46.25
CA VAL A 341 -1.16 -13.23 -45.91
C VAL A 341 -1.08 -12.00 -46.83
N ASN A 342 -1.39 -12.09 -48.10
CA ASN A 342 -1.26 -11.01 -49.08
C ASN A 342 -2.60 -10.39 -49.50
N ASN A 343 -3.63 -10.44 -48.65
CA ASN A 343 -4.91 -9.82 -48.98
C ASN A 343 -4.83 -8.30 -48.83
N THR A 344 -4.74 -7.59 -49.94
CA THR A 344 -4.76 -6.12 -50.02
C THR A 344 -6.09 -5.57 -50.50
N ALA A 345 -7.11 -6.42 -50.67
CA ALA A 345 -8.44 -5.98 -51.14
C ALA A 345 -9.12 -5.14 -50.06
N HIS A 346 -9.63 -4.00 -50.44
CA HIS A 346 -10.55 -3.18 -49.67
C HIS A 346 -11.96 -3.70 -49.95
N ASP A 347 -12.58 -4.43 -49.04
CA ASP A 347 -13.99 -4.75 -48.80
C ASP A 347 -14.19 -6.14 -48.23
#